data_456dc9a32bc225cc6359a66356c07834
#
_entry.id   456dc9a32bc225cc6359a66356c07834
#
_cell.length_a   1.000
_cell.length_b   1.000
_cell.length_c   1.000
_cell.angle_alpha   90.00
_cell.angle_beta   90.00
_cell.angle_gamma   90.00
#
_symmetry.space_group_name_H-M   'P 1'
#
loop_
_entity.id
_entity.type
_entity.pdbx_description
1 polymer ?
#
loop_
_entity_poly.entity_id
_entity_poly.type
_entity_poly.pdbx_seq_one_letter_code
_entity_poly.pdbx_strand_id
1 'polypeptide(L)'
;SARAIAAFTDELSNWYVRRGRERYWVTGESADKDAAFMTLYTVLVTLSKVIAPFVPFLADEIYQNLVRSVDTTAPISVHLCDFPVCDEKRIDAELEKDMDLTLRVVVLGRACRAASAIKNRQPLSVLYVKNGFGDTLPAEFAALAADELNVKSVSFTEDADRFVSYLFKPQLKTCGKKFGKLVPAIKETLLNAD
;
A
#
# COMPACT_ATOMS: atom_id res chain seq x y z
N SER A 1 -10.72 14.65 2.47
CA SER A 1 -12.01 14.00 2.68
C SER A 1 -12.30 12.92 1.63
N ALA A 2 -12.93 13.18 0.46
CA ALA A 2 -13.28 12.14 -0.51
C ALA A 2 -12.06 11.34 -1.03
N ARG A 3 -10.92 11.99 -1.27
CA ARG A 3 -9.66 11.29 -1.66
C ARG A 3 -9.15 10.34 -0.59
N ALA A 4 -9.25 10.72 0.69
CA ALA A 4 -8.84 9.85 1.80
C ALA A 4 -9.75 8.62 1.90
N ILE A 5 -11.07 8.80 1.71
CA ILE A 5 -12.03 7.69 1.67
C ILE A 5 -11.70 6.73 0.51
N ALA A 6 -11.42 7.26 -0.68
CA ALA A 6 -11.06 6.44 -1.84
C ALA A 6 -9.75 5.65 -1.59
N ALA A 7 -8.71 6.31 -1.06
CA ALA A 7 -7.45 5.64 -0.70
C ALA A 7 -7.67 4.55 0.35
N PHE A 8 -8.40 4.84 1.41
CA PHE A 8 -8.75 3.87 2.45
C PHE A 8 -9.52 2.66 1.88
N THR A 9 -10.49 2.90 0.99
CA THR A 9 -11.28 1.82 0.37
C THR A 9 -10.40 0.93 -0.52
N ASP A 10 -9.45 1.52 -1.24
CA ASP A 10 -8.49 0.79 -2.06
C ASP A 10 -7.57 -0.08 -1.19
N GLU A 11 -7.02 0.45 -0.12
CA GLU A 11 -6.18 -0.28 0.84
C GLU A 11 -6.97 -1.37 1.56
N LEU A 12 -8.19 -1.08 2.02
CA LEU A 12 -9.07 -2.06 2.64
C LEU A 12 -9.31 -3.26 1.71
N SER A 13 -9.62 -3.02 0.45
CA SER A 13 -9.91 -4.07 -0.53
C SER A 13 -8.64 -4.80 -0.99
N ASN A 14 -7.67 -4.05 -1.51
CA ASN A 14 -6.50 -4.59 -2.19
C ASN A 14 -5.39 -5.07 -1.26
N TRP A 15 -5.43 -4.65 -0.02
CA TRP A 15 -4.47 -5.07 1.00
C TRP A 15 -5.14 -5.89 2.08
N TYR A 16 -5.97 -5.31 2.93
CA TYR A 16 -6.51 -5.99 4.11
C TYR A 16 -7.36 -7.22 3.76
N VAL A 17 -8.42 -7.04 2.96
CA VAL A 17 -9.35 -8.13 2.61
C VAL A 17 -8.65 -9.20 1.76
N ARG A 18 -7.85 -8.79 0.77
CA ARG A 18 -7.15 -9.71 -0.11
C ARG A 18 -6.16 -10.59 0.67
N ARG A 19 -5.39 -10.01 1.58
CA ARG A 19 -4.44 -10.77 2.40
C ARG A 19 -5.12 -11.59 3.49
N GLY A 20 -6.20 -11.07 4.04
CA GLY A 20 -7.00 -11.77 5.04
C GLY A 20 -7.84 -12.93 4.50
N ARG A 21 -7.82 -13.18 3.18
CA ARG A 21 -8.72 -14.15 2.53
C ARG A 21 -8.68 -15.52 3.18
N GLU A 22 -7.52 -16.05 3.50
CA GLU A 22 -7.37 -17.35 4.12
C GLU A 22 -8.04 -17.41 5.49
N ARG A 23 -7.99 -16.35 6.29
CA ARG A 23 -8.66 -16.26 7.60
C ARG A 23 -10.17 -16.37 7.50
N TYR A 24 -10.75 -15.80 6.44
CA TYR A 24 -12.21 -15.86 6.20
C TYR A 24 -12.67 -17.24 5.69
N TRP A 25 -11.83 -17.96 4.96
CA TRP A 25 -12.21 -19.19 4.26
C TRP A 25 -11.79 -20.48 4.98
N VAL A 26 -11.11 -20.39 6.10
CA VAL A 26 -10.81 -21.56 6.94
C VAL A 26 -12.10 -22.28 7.29
N THR A 27 -12.11 -23.63 7.12
CA THR A 27 -13.23 -24.48 7.51
C THR A 27 -13.31 -24.58 9.02
N GLY A 28 -14.51 -24.44 9.58
CA GLY A 28 -14.77 -24.45 11.02
C GLY A 28 -14.76 -23.05 11.63
N GLU A 29 -15.09 -22.99 12.91
CA GLU A 29 -15.08 -21.78 13.72
C GLU A 29 -13.73 -21.66 14.44
N SER A 30 -13.19 -20.44 14.50
CA SER A 30 -11.98 -20.12 15.23
C SER A 30 -12.01 -18.68 15.71
N ALA A 31 -11.39 -18.40 16.85
CA ALA A 31 -11.32 -17.05 17.40
C ALA A 31 -10.67 -16.05 16.45
N ASP A 32 -9.72 -16.50 15.63
CA ASP A 32 -9.08 -15.66 14.61
C ASP A 32 -10.03 -15.30 13.46
N LYS A 33 -10.83 -16.27 13.01
CA LYS A 33 -11.88 -16.06 12.00
C LYS A 33 -12.93 -15.07 12.50
N ASP A 34 -13.41 -15.26 13.74
CA ASP A 34 -14.39 -14.37 14.35
C ASP A 34 -13.83 -12.94 14.50
N ALA A 35 -12.59 -12.81 14.95
CA ALA A 35 -11.91 -11.53 15.03
C ALA A 35 -11.76 -10.86 13.65
N ALA A 36 -11.45 -11.62 12.61
CA ALA A 36 -11.36 -11.11 11.25
C ALA A 36 -12.71 -10.58 10.73
N PHE A 37 -13.80 -11.34 10.94
CA PHE A 37 -15.15 -10.92 10.55
C PHE A 37 -15.62 -9.71 11.36
N MET A 38 -15.41 -9.71 12.68
CA MET A 38 -15.80 -8.58 13.54
C MET A 38 -15.04 -7.30 13.17
N THR A 39 -13.76 -7.41 12.84
CA THR A 39 -12.98 -6.27 12.37
C THR A 39 -13.55 -5.72 11.06
N LEU A 40 -13.77 -6.60 10.08
CA LEU A 40 -14.31 -6.20 8.77
C LEU A 40 -15.73 -5.61 8.91
N TYR A 41 -16.58 -6.21 9.73
CA TYR A 41 -17.92 -5.71 10.03
C TYR A 41 -17.85 -4.29 10.62
N THR A 42 -17.04 -4.08 11.65
CA THR A 42 -16.88 -2.78 12.30
C THR A 42 -16.40 -1.72 11.31
N VAL A 43 -15.41 -2.07 10.48
CA VAL A 43 -14.88 -1.17 9.45
C VAL A 43 -15.95 -0.82 8.43
N LEU A 44 -16.68 -1.80 7.89
CA LEU A 44 -17.71 -1.57 6.86
C LEU A 44 -18.89 -0.77 7.39
N VAL A 45 -19.36 -1.05 8.62
CA VAL A 45 -20.44 -0.27 9.25
C VAL A 45 -20.00 1.16 9.50
N THR A 46 -18.76 1.37 9.98
CA THR A 46 -18.23 2.72 10.19
C THR A 46 -18.05 3.44 8.84
N LEU A 47 -17.52 2.76 7.85
CA LEU A 47 -17.33 3.30 6.50
C LEU A 47 -18.68 3.72 5.89
N SER A 48 -19.74 2.90 6.03
CA SER A 48 -21.07 3.25 5.52
C SER A 48 -21.58 4.59 6.06
N LYS A 49 -21.36 4.86 7.35
CA LYS A 49 -21.71 6.15 7.97
C LYS A 49 -20.86 7.30 7.44
N VAL A 50 -19.56 7.07 7.25
CA VAL A 50 -18.63 8.10 6.75
C VAL A 50 -18.91 8.47 5.30
N ILE A 51 -19.26 7.49 4.45
CA ILE A 51 -19.51 7.71 3.02
C ILE A 51 -20.95 8.18 2.71
N ALA A 52 -21.86 8.09 3.67
CA ALA A 52 -23.28 8.45 3.49
C ALA A 52 -23.49 9.85 2.86
N PRO A 53 -22.75 10.91 3.21
CA PRO A 53 -22.88 12.22 2.56
C PRO A 53 -22.40 12.26 1.10
N PHE A 54 -21.59 11.29 0.65
CA PHE A 54 -21.01 11.26 -0.70
C PHE A 54 -21.76 10.32 -1.64
N VAL A 55 -22.13 9.14 -1.14
CA VAL A 55 -22.81 8.08 -1.90
C VAL A 55 -23.99 7.51 -1.11
N PRO A 56 -25.07 8.31 -0.94
CA PRO A 56 -26.12 8.04 0.02
C PRO A 56 -26.82 6.68 -0.17
N PHE A 57 -27.13 6.32 -1.40
CA PHE A 57 -27.85 5.08 -1.70
C PHE A 57 -27.01 3.83 -1.41
N LEU A 58 -25.75 3.82 -1.84
CA LEU A 58 -24.85 2.72 -1.56
C LEU A 58 -24.54 2.58 -0.07
N ALA A 59 -24.37 3.70 0.62
CA ALA A 59 -24.12 3.72 2.05
C ALA A 59 -25.30 3.12 2.83
N ASP A 60 -26.53 3.49 2.45
CA ASP A 60 -27.72 2.95 3.10
C ASP A 60 -27.91 1.45 2.77
N GLU A 61 -27.67 1.03 1.55
CA GLU A 61 -27.73 -0.39 1.17
C GLU A 61 -26.76 -1.25 1.99
N ILE A 62 -25.51 -0.79 2.17
CA ILE A 62 -24.53 -1.47 3.03
C ILE A 62 -25.05 -1.55 4.47
N TYR A 63 -25.60 -0.46 4.98
CA TYR A 63 -26.14 -0.39 6.33
C TYR A 63 -27.35 -1.33 6.51
N GLN A 64 -28.28 -1.35 5.56
CA GLN A 64 -29.46 -2.24 5.60
C GLN A 64 -29.00 -3.71 5.66
N ASN A 65 -28.05 -4.08 4.82
CA ASN A 65 -27.56 -5.45 4.77
C ASN A 65 -26.73 -5.87 5.99
N LEU A 66 -25.92 -4.99 6.53
CA LEU A 66 -25.03 -5.34 7.64
C LEU A 66 -25.65 -5.12 9.04
N VAL A 67 -26.47 -4.08 9.20
CA VAL A 67 -27.01 -3.70 10.51
C VAL A 67 -28.48 -4.05 10.63
N ARG A 68 -29.32 -3.52 9.75
CA ARG A 68 -30.79 -3.68 9.86
C ARG A 68 -31.26 -5.11 9.66
N SER A 69 -30.55 -5.90 8.86
CA SER A 69 -30.86 -7.33 8.67
C SER A 69 -30.69 -8.14 9.96
N VAL A 70 -29.86 -7.67 10.89
CA VAL A 70 -29.54 -8.36 12.15
C VAL A 70 -30.22 -7.69 13.34
N ASP A 71 -30.22 -6.35 13.37
CA ASP A 71 -30.81 -5.55 14.45
C ASP A 71 -31.93 -4.63 13.93
N THR A 72 -33.18 -5.07 14.07
CA THR A 72 -34.36 -4.30 13.67
C THR A 72 -34.66 -3.09 14.57
N THR A 73 -33.98 -2.95 15.72
CA THR A 73 -34.11 -1.82 16.62
C THR A 73 -33.19 -0.64 16.27
N ALA A 74 -32.14 -0.91 15.44
CA ALA A 74 -31.25 0.13 14.94
C ALA A 74 -32.01 1.17 14.11
N PRO A 75 -31.50 2.40 13.91
CA PRO A 75 -32.08 3.41 13.04
C PRO A 75 -32.48 2.84 11.66
N ILE A 76 -33.62 3.25 11.13
CA ILE A 76 -34.15 2.70 9.87
C ILE A 76 -33.30 3.00 8.64
N SER A 77 -32.37 3.97 8.73
CA SER A 77 -31.44 4.34 7.69
C SER A 77 -30.11 4.80 8.27
N VAL A 78 -29.02 4.62 7.53
CA VAL A 78 -27.69 5.14 7.89
C VAL A 78 -27.69 6.66 8.09
N HIS A 79 -28.58 7.37 7.39
CA HIS A 79 -28.72 8.83 7.48
C HIS A 79 -29.31 9.34 8.80
N LEU A 80 -29.86 8.45 9.60
CA LEU A 80 -30.37 8.74 10.95
C LEU A 80 -29.38 8.34 12.04
N CYS A 81 -28.21 7.79 11.66
CA CYS A 81 -27.14 7.46 12.59
C CYS A 81 -26.27 8.68 12.88
N ASP A 82 -25.70 8.72 14.08
CA ASP A 82 -24.65 9.68 14.41
C ASP A 82 -23.42 9.46 13.55
N PHE A 83 -22.77 10.57 13.16
CA PHE A 83 -21.49 10.50 12.44
C PHE A 83 -20.40 9.90 13.36
N PRO A 84 -19.57 8.98 12.86
CA PRO A 84 -18.56 8.32 13.68
C PRO A 84 -17.57 9.30 14.30
N VAL A 85 -17.28 9.09 15.57
CA VAL A 85 -16.23 9.82 16.30
C VAL A 85 -14.97 8.97 16.34
N CYS A 86 -13.82 9.60 16.11
CA CYS A 86 -12.53 8.93 16.19
C CYS A 86 -12.22 8.54 17.64
N ASP A 87 -11.88 7.27 17.85
CA ASP A 87 -11.33 6.79 19.12
C ASP A 87 -9.80 6.84 19.08
N GLU A 88 -9.24 7.95 19.54
CA GLU A 88 -7.79 8.18 19.51
C GLU A 88 -6.99 7.11 20.27
N LYS A 89 -7.61 6.40 21.22
CA LYS A 89 -6.96 5.33 21.99
C LYS A 89 -6.66 4.08 21.15
N ARG A 90 -7.30 3.95 19.99
CA ARG A 90 -7.10 2.85 19.06
C ARG A 90 -6.04 3.15 17.99
N ILE A 91 -5.53 4.38 17.97
CA ILE A 91 -4.49 4.78 17.03
C ILE A 91 -3.16 4.28 17.57
N ASP A 92 -2.50 3.42 16.80
CA ASP A 92 -1.14 2.96 17.04
C ASP A 92 -0.23 3.56 15.96
N ALA A 93 0.40 4.68 16.28
CA ALA A 93 1.19 5.45 15.34
C ALA A 93 2.46 4.70 14.87
N GLU A 94 3.00 3.80 15.70
CA GLU A 94 4.17 2.99 15.35
C GLU A 94 3.77 1.91 14.34
N LEU A 95 2.67 1.21 14.60
CA LEU A 95 2.08 0.23 13.69
C LEU A 95 1.73 0.86 12.33
N GLU A 96 1.11 2.05 12.34
CA GLU A 96 0.76 2.78 11.13
C GLU A 96 2.00 3.16 10.31
N LYS A 97 3.06 3.64 10.99
CA LYS A 97 4.34 3.99 10.36
C LYS A 97 4.99 2.77 9.71
N ASP A 98 5.06 1.66 10.41
CA ASP A 98 5.66 0.42 9.90
C ASP A 98 4.87 -0.15 8.73
N MET A 99 3.55 -0.08 8.78
CA MET A 99 2.69 -0.50 7.69
C MET A 99 2.83 0.40 6.46
N ASP A 100 2.91 1.71 6.63
CA ASP A 100 3.17 2.68 5.56
C ASP A 100 4.50 2.41 4.86
N LEU A 101 5.56 2.15 5.63
CA LEU A 101 6.86 1.80 5.08
C LEU A 101 6.80 0.47 4.31
N THR A 102 6.08 -0.52 4.85
CA THR A 102 5.86 -1.81 4.17
C THR A 102 5.15 -1.62 2.83
N LEU A 103 4.09 -0.84 2.79
CA LEU A 103 3.36 -0.53 1.55
C LEU A 103 4.26 0.15 0.51
N ARG A 104 5.08 1.11 0.94
CA ARG A 104 6.06 1.78 0.06
C ARG A 104 7.08 0.80 -0.51
N VAL A 105 7.63 -0.07 0.33
CA VAL A 105 8.58 -1.12 -0.12
C VAL A 105 7.91 -2.04 -1.15
N VAL A 106 6.68 -2.45 -0.93
CA VAL A 106 5.92 -3.30 -1.86
C VAL A 106 5.66 -2.58 -3.19
N VAL A 107 5.24 -1.32 -3.16
CA VAL A 107 4.98 -0.52 -4.37
C VAL A 107 6.26 -0.34 -5.18
N LEU A 108 7.36 0.05 -4.53
CA LEU A 108 8.66 0.23 -5.19
C LEU A 108 9.21 -1.10 -5.73
N GLY A 109 9.10 -2.18 -4.96
CA GLY A 109 9.51 -3.51 -5.38
C GLY A 109 8.75 -4.01 -6.60
N ARG A 110 7.44 -3.77 -6.68
CA ARG A 110 6.63 -4.07 -7.87
C ARG A 110 7.05 -3.22 -9.06
N ALA A 111 7.33 -1.94 -8.85
CA ALA A 111 7.84 -1.05 -9.90
C ALA A 111 9.19 -1.52 -10.44
N CYS A 112 10.12 -1.93 -9.57
CA CYS A 112 11.41 -2.50 -9.97
C CYS A 112 11.24 -3.79 -10.79
N ARG A 113 10.34 -4.68 -10.37
CA ARG A 113 10.03 -5.90 -11.13
C ARG A 113 9.47 -5.57 -12.51
N ALA A 114 8.55 -4.63 -12.59
CA ALA A 114 7.96 -4.20 -13.87
C ALA A 114 9.01 -3.58 -14.80
N ALA A 115 9.88 -2.72 -14.27
CA ALA A 115 10.97 -2.10 -15.04
C ALA A 115 11.98 -3.13 -15.57
N SER A 116 12.20 -4.22 -14.82
CA SER A 116 13.10 -5.32 -15.20
C SER A 116 12.39 -6.44 -15.97
N ALA A 117 11.11 -6.28 -16.32
CA ALA A 117 10.27 -7.31 -16.96
C ALA A 117 10.21 -8.65 -16.18
N ILE A 118 10.41 -8.64 -14.87
CA ILE A 118 10.36 -9.82 -13.99
C ILE A 118 8.94 -10.01 -13.49
N LYS A 119 8.34 -11.15 -13.81
CA LYS A 119 6.97 -11.48 -13.37
C LYS A 119 6.91 -11.70 -11.85
N ASN A 120 5.81 -11.28 -11.21
CA ASN A 120 5.62 -11.46 -9.75
C ASN A 120 5.69 -12.94 -9.32
N ARG A 121 5.30 -13.88 -10.19
CA ARG A 121 5.38 -15.31 -9.93
C ARG A 121 6.81 -15.88 -9.90
N GLN A 122 7.79 -15.15 -10.42
CA GLN A 122 9.18 -15.57 -10.38
C GLN A 122 9.77 -15.26 -9.01
N PRO A 123 10.16 -16.27 -8.22
CA PRO A 123 10.77 -16.02 -6.92
C PRO A 123 12.17 -15.41 -7.08
N LEU A 124 12.53 -14.48 -6.22
CA LEU A 124 13.86 -13.89 -6.14
C LEU A 124 14.46 -14.16 -4.75
N SER A 125 15.78 -14.09 -4.65
CA SER A 125 16.48 -14.38 -3.40
C SER A 125 16.34 -13.25 -2.39
N VAL A 126 16.69 -12.03 -2.78
CA VAL A 126 16.74 -10.89 -1.86
C VAL A 126 16.22 -9.64 -2.56
N LEU A 127 15.45 -8.83 -1.83
CA LEU A 127 15.16 -7.45 -2.15
C LEU A 127 16.06 -6.55 -1.30
N TYR A 128 16.91 -5.76 -1.94
CA TYR A 128 17.67 -4.73 -1.25
C TYR A 128 16.91 -3.41 -1.27
N VAL A 129 16.74 -2.81 -0.10
CA VAL A 129 16.07 -1.53 0.08
C VAL A 129 17.10 -0.53 0.59
N LYS A 130 17.29 0.59 -0.16
CA LYS A 130 18.16 1.67 0.29
C LYS A 130 17.51 2.36 1.47
N ASN A 131 18.20 2.33 2.60
CA ASN A 131 17.78 3.06 3.80
C ASN A 131 18.33 4.49 3.74
N GLY A 132 17.46 5.44 3.42
CA GLY A 132 17.82 6.87 3.33
C GLY A 132 17.69 7.63 4.64
N PHE A 133 17.00 7.06 5.65
CA PHE A 133 16.61 7.78 6.87
C PHE A 133 16.78 6.97 8.17
N GLY A 134 17.52 5.86 8.14
CA GLY A 134 17.73 5.02 9.31
C GLY A 134 16.54 4.12 9.67
N ASP A 135 15.46 4.15 8.88
CA ASP A 135 14.29 3.32 9.13
C ASP A 135 14.55 1.87 8.70
N THR A 136 14.24 0.94 9.59
CA THR A 136 14.24 -0.50 9.31
C THR A 136 12.85 -1.06 9.61
N LEU A 137 12.44 -2.07 8.88
CA LEU A 137 11.17 -2.75 9.17
C LEU A 137 11.38 -3.82 10.25
N PRO A 138 10.49 -3.93 11.24
CA PRO A 138 10.39 -5.09 12.08
C PRO A 138 10.28 -6.39 11.25
N ALA A 139 10.74 -7.51 11.81
CA ALA A 139 10.85 -8.79 11.08
C ALA A 139 9.50 -9.24 10.48
N GLU A 140 8.41 -9.04 11.20
CA GLU A 140 7.05 -9.37 10.74
C GLU A 140 6.63 -8.57 9.50
N PHE A 141 6.90 -7.27 9.47
CA PHE A 141 6.61 -6.39 8.34
C PHE A 141 7.53 -6.66 7.14
N ALA A 142 8.80 -6.97 7.40
CA ALA A 142 9.72 -7.42 6.36
C ALA A 142 9.25 -8.73 5.72
N ALA A 143 8.71 -9.66 6.51
CA ALA A 143 8.12 -10.90 6.03
C ALA A 143 6.87 -10.65 5.17
N LEU A 144 6.00 -9.70 5.58
CA LEU A 144 4.85 -9.27 4.76
C LEU A 144 5.28 -8.73 3.39
N ALA A 145 6.29 -7.87 3.36
CA ALA A 145 6.83 -7.33 2.11
C ALA A 145 7.47 -8.42 1.24
N ALA A 146 8.19 -9.36 1.86
CA ALA A 146 8.82 -10.48 1.17
C ALA A 146 7.78 -11.38 0.48
N ASP A 147 6.70 -11.70 1.17
CA ASP A 147 5.60 -12.50 0.66
C ASP A 147 4.90 -11.81 -0.52
N GLU A 148 4.56 -10.52 -0.38
CA GLU A 148 3.92 -9.73 -1.44
C GLU A 148 4.77 -9.59 -2.71
N LEU A 149 6.07 -9.58 -2.57
CA LEU A 149 7.01 -9.43 -3.67
C LEU A 149 7.58 -10.77 -4.16
N ASN A 150 7.17 -11.88 -3.55
CA ASN A 150 7.71 -13.20 -3.85
C ASN A 150 9.24 -13.22 -3.82
N VAL A 151 9.82 -12.72 -2.72
CA VAL A 151 11.26 -12.76 -2.45
C VAL A 151 11.51 -13.53 -1.15
N LYS A 152 12.67 -14.17 -1.02
CA LYS A 152 12.98 -14.94 0.18
C LYS A 152 13.29 -14.06 1.40
N SER A 153 13.84 -12.86 1.16
CA SER A 153 14.15 -11.91 2.23
C SER A 153 14.20 -10.47 1.73
N VAL A 154 13.98 -9.54 2.64
CA VAL A 154 14.18 -8.10 2.45
C VAL A 154 15.36 -7.67 3.30
N SER A 155 16.32 -6.98 2.70
CA SER A 155 17.54 -6.49 3.37
C SER A 155 17.66 -4.97 3.17
N PHE A 156 17.80 -4.25 4.26
CA PHE A 156 18.06 -2.82 4.23
C PHE A 156 19.57 -2.57 4.13
N THR A 157 19.97 -1.67 3.26
CA THR A 157 21.37 -1.32 3.03
C THR A 157 21.55 0.18 2.87
N GLU A 158 22.61 0.70 3.42
CA GLU A 158 23.02 2.10 3.21
C GLU A 158 23.78 2.24 1.87
N ASP A 159 24.54 1.21 1.51
CA ASP A 159 25.32 1.15 0.28
C ASP A 159 24.50 0.50 -0.85
N ALA A 160 23.73 1.32 -1.54
CA ALA A 160 23.00 0.91 -2.72
C ALA A 160 23.81 1.10 -4.01
N ASP A 161 24.90 1.85 -3.98
CA ASP A 161 25.63 2.26 -5.18
C ASP A 161 26.29 1.06 -5.87
N ARG A 162 26.64 0.01 -5.11
CA ARG A 162 27.11 -1.27 -5.67
C ARG A 162 26.10 -2.01 -6.57
N PHE A 163 24.81 -1.63 -6.50
CA PHE A 163 23.73 -2.24 -7.31
C PHE A 163 23.22 -1.33 -8.41
N VAL A 164 23.75 -0.11 -8.52
CA VAL A 164 23.27 0.92 -9.44
C VAL A 164 24.40 1.34 -10.35
N SER A 165 24.16 1.27 -11.65
CA SER A 165 25.02 1.90 -12.64
C SER A 165 24.34 3.17 -13.13
N TYR A 166 25.09 4.26 -13.19
CA TYR A 166 24.58 5.54 -13.67
C TYR A 166 24.89 5.69 -15.16
N LEU A 167 23.87 6.00 -15.96
CA LEU A 167 24.03 6.36 -17.34
C LEU A 167 23.67 7.82 -17.54
N PHE A 168 24.64 8.65 -17.81
CA PHE A 168 24.44 10.06 -18.05
C PHE A 168 24.08 10.33 -19.51
N LYS A 169 22.97 11.04 -19.75
CA LYS A 169 22.56 11.47 -21.07
C LYS A 169 22.43 12.99 -21.13
N PRO A 170 23.05 13.68 -22.10
CA PRO A 170 22.87 15.14 -22.22
C PRO A 170 21.40 15.45 -22.56
N GLN A 171 20.82 16.43 -21.88
CA GLN A 171 19.50 16.92 -22.20
C GLN A 171 19.57 17.81 -23.44
N LEU A 172 19.28 17.26 -24.62
CA LEU A 172 19.45 17.93 -25.91
C LEU A 172 18.74 19.28 -26.01
N LYS A 173 17.59 19.43 -25.35
CA LYS A 173 16.82 20.67 -25.33
C LYS A 173 17.58 21.85 -24.71
N THR A 174 18.41 21.57 -23.70
CA THR A 174 19.22 22.57 -22.98
C THR A 174 20.63 22.65 -23.53
N CYS A 175 21.28 21.49 -23.72
CA CYS A 175 22.66 21.39 -24.23
C CYS A 175 22.77 21.83 -25.67
N GLY A 176 21.78 21.53 -26.52
CA GLY A 176 21.77 21.89 -27.93
C GLY A 176 21.83 23.40 -28.16
N LYS A 177 21.06 24.17 -27.36
CA LYS A 177 21.06 25.63 -27.44
C LYS A 177 22.35 26.28 -26.96
N LYS A 178 23.03 25.70 -25.95
CA LYS A 178 24.24 26.27 -25.35
C LYS A 178 25.51 25.81 -26.02
N PHE A 179 25.60 24.56 -26.42
CA PHE A 179 26.85 23.93 -26.83
C PHE A 179 26.84 23.46 -28.30
N GLY A 180 25.69 23.48 -29.00
CA GLY A 180 25.62 23.24 -30.45
C GLY A 180 26.49 22.12 -30.95
N LYS A 181 27.56 22.47 -31.67
CA LYS A 181 28.51 21.52 -32.28
C LYS A 181 29.29 20.64 -31.29
N LEU A 182 29.35 21.01 -30.02
CA LEU A 182 30.06 20.24 -28.97
C LEU A 182 29.20 19.14 -28.34
N VAL A 183 27.88 19.07 -28.63
CA VAL A 183 26.99 18.07 -28.11
C VAL A 183 27.46 16.63 -28.33
N PRO A 184 28.00 16.23 -29.48
CA PRO A 184 28.54 14.88 -29.67
C PRO A 184 29.69 14.56 -28.72
N ALA A 185 30.63 15.48 -28.53
CA ALA A 185 31.75 15.31 -27.61
C ALA A 185 31.29 15.21 -26.16
N ILE A 186 30.33 16.06 -25.75
CA ILE A 186 29.70 16.00 -24.40
C ILE A 186 29.04 14.63 -24.21
N LYS A 187 28.32 14.11 -25.22
CA LYS A 187 27.69 12.79 -25.14
C LYS A 187 28.71 11.67 -24.94
N GLU A 188 29.81 11.73 -25.66
CA GLU A 188 30.89 10.75 -25.56
C GLU A 188 31.57 10.79 -24.20
N THR A 189 31.86 11.99 -23.69
CA THR A 189 32.42 12.19 -22.34
C THR A 189 31.49 11.67 -21.25
N LEU A 190 30.17 11.91 -21.37
CA LEU A 190 29.18 11.45 -20.40
C LEU A 190 28.94 9.93 -20.46
N LEU A 191 29.14 9.29 -21.60
CA LEU A 191 29.07 7.83 -21.73
C LEU A 191 30.28 7.12 -21.12
N ASN A 192 31.41 7.81 -21.03
CA ASN A 192 32.66 7.29 -20.46
C ASN A 192 32.93 7.84 -19.05
N ALA A 193 31.99 8.57 -18.47
CA ALA A 193 32.06 9.02 -17.07
C ALA A 193 31.59 7.90 -16.17
N ASP A 194 32.51 7.36 -15.35
CA ASP A 194 32.23 6.42 -14.25
C ASP A 194 31.55 7.12 -13.08
#